data_bc6a65b71e9e26b7981a67aa6cf4945b
#
_entry.id   bc6a65b71e9e26b7981a67aa6cf4945b
#
_cell.length_a   1.000
_cell.length_b   1.000
_cell.length_c   1.000
_cell.angle_alpha   90.00
_cell.angle_beta   90.00
_cell.angle_gamma   90.00
#
_symmetry.space_group_name_H-M   'P 1'
#
loop_
_entity.id
_entity.type
_entity.pdbx_description
1 polymer ?
#
loop_
_entity_poly.entity_id
_entity_poly.type
_entity_poly.pdbx_seq_one_letter_code
_entity_poly.pdbx_strand_id
1 'polypeptide(L)'
;FSLVRMKERDMRTVEHSEYFKQLMVSQFERIKKKAYTIVGSKAENARQTADELAAGGDYDLFIVDLPGTVNSRGVLNTIVNMDYVLTPIVPDRIVMQSSLSFSTTVLDYIREMKDIPLKEFFFFWTKKDARASTEVFDAYCAIMHKLELNVLDTIVPETNRYEKELSLLNKSFFRCTLFPPPAKLMKGSGLAELAEELFVKLKLECHGEETGNGK
;
A
#
# COMPACT_ATOMS: atom_id res chain seq x y z
N PHE A 1 2.82 -7.20 12.26
CA PHE A 1 2.27 -8.59 12.19
C PHE A 1 0.76 -8.65 11.89
N SER A 2 0.09 -7.53 11.65
CA SER A 2 -1.35 -7.52 11.35
C SER A 2 -1.68 -8.23 10.03
N LEU A 3 -0.90 -7.97 8.97
CA LEU A 3 -1.09 -8.61 7.66
C LEU A 3 -0.83 -10.12 7.68
N VAL A 4 0.17 -10.59 8.43
CA VAL A 4 0.44 -12.03 8.60
C VAL A 4 -0.77 -12.73 9.22
N ARG A 5 -1.29 -12.18 10.34
CA ARG A 5 -2.48 -12.73 11.00
C ARG A 5 -3.73 -12.68 10.12
N MET A 6 -3.86 -11.61 9.32
CA MET A 6 -4.95 -11.50 8.36
C MET A 6 -4.85 -12.60 7.30
N LYS A 7 -3.67 -12.88 6.77
CA LYS A 7 -3.46 -13.96 5.81
C LYS A 7 -3.79 -15.33 6.39
N GLU A 8 -3.34 -15.60 7.62
CA GLU A 8 -3.69 -16.85 8.32
C GLU A 8 -5.20 -17.00 8.49
N ARG A 9 -5.91 -15.95 8.88
CA ARG A 9 -7.36 -15.94 9.01
C ARG A 9 -8.05 -16.16 7.66
N ASP A 10 -7.61 -15.47 6.63
CA ASP A 10 -8.17 -15.58 5.28
C ASP A 10 -7.97 -17.00 4.74
N MET A 11 -6.80 -17.61 4.93
CA MET A 11 -6.52 -19.00 4.56
C MET A 11 -7.48 -19.97 5.28
N ARG A 12 -7.67 -19.84 6.59
CA ARG A 12 -8.63 -20.66 7.34
C ARG A 12 -10.04 -20.50 6.79
N THR A 13 -10.46 -19.28 6.42
CA THR A 13 -11.77 -19.03 5.84
C THR A 13 -11.93 -19.77 4.50
N VAL A 14 -10.89 -19.78 3.66
CA VAL A 14 -10.89 -20.54 2.41
C VAL A 14 -10.96 -22.05 2.67
N GLU A 15 -10.17 -22.56 3.62
CA GLU A 15 -10.17 -24.00 3.96
C GLU A 15 -11.55 -24.51 4.41
N HIS A 16 -12.35 -23.67 5.03
CA HIS A 16 -13.69 -24.02 5.53
C HIS A 16 -14.83 -23.67 4.55
N SER A 17 -14.52 -23.24 3.32
CA SER A 17 -15.54 -22.85 2.33
C SER A 17 -15.24 -23.42 0.96
N GLU A 18 -16.08 -24.32 0.49
CA GLU A 18 -15.97 -24.87 -0.87
C GLU A 18 -16.06 -23.76 -1.94
N TYR A 19 -16.90 -22.77 -1.74
CA TYR A 19 -16.99 -21.60 -2.60
C TYR A 19 -15.66 -20.86 -2.75
N PHE A 20 -14.97 -20.57 -1.64
CA PHE A 20 -13.69 -19.85 -1.68
C PHE A 20 -12.54 -20.73 -2.21
N LYS A 21 -12.57 -22.04 -2.00
CA LYS A 21 -11.63 -22.97 -2.65
C LYS A 21 -11.75 -22.91 -4.17
N GLN A 22 -12.98 -23.00 -4.68
CA GLN A 22 -13.24 -22.90 -6.12
C GLN A 22 -12.82 -21.52 -6.67
N LEU A 23 -13.08 -20.43 -5.93
CA LEU A 23 -12.64 -19.09 -6.32
C LEU A 23 -11.11 -19.02 -6.41
N MET A 24 -10.37 -19.63 -5.49
CA MET A 24 -8.91 -19.68 -5.51
C MET A 24 -8.38 -20.45 -6.72
N VAL A 25 -8.97 -21.60 -7.04
CA VAL A 25 -8.62 -22.38 -8.23
C VAL A 25 -8.87 -21.56 -9.49
N SER A 26 -10.06 -20.99 -9.64
CA SER A 26 -10.42 -20.19 -10.82
C SER A 26 -9.51 -18.95 -10.99
N GLN A 27 -9.13 -18.31 -9.88
CA GLN A 27 -8.18 -17.19 -9.92
C GLN A 27 -6.81 -17.67 -10.42
N PHE A 28 -6.30 -18.77 -9.86
CA PHE A 28 -5.01 -19.32 -10.28
C PHE A 28 -5.02 -19.75 -11.75
N GLU A 29 -6.10 -20.37 -12.22
CA GLU A 29 -6.25 -20.76 -13.63
C GLU A 29 -6.23 -19.55 -14.57
N ARG A 30 -6.86 -18.46 -14.15
CA ARG A 30 -6.95 -17.21 -14.94
C ARG A 30 -5.65 -16.45 -15.04
N ILE A 31 -4.93 -16.26 -13.91
CA ILE A 31 -3.76 -15.39 -13.84
C ILE A 31 -2.44 -16.15 -13.75
N LYS A 32 -2.47 -17.50 -13.59
CA LYS A 32 -1.31 -18.37 -13.41
C LYS A 32 -0.34 -17.94 -12.30
N LYS A 33 -0.79 -17.08 -11.39
CA LYS A 33 -0.01 -16.58 -10.25
C LYS A 33 -0.71 -16.92 -8.94
N LYS A 34 0.08 -17.24 -7.91
CA LYS A 34 -0.40 -17.37 -6.53
C LYS A 34 -0.63 -15.98 -5.91
N ALA A 35 -1.37 -15.93 -4.82
CA ALA A 35 -1.45 -14.72 -4.01
C ALA A 35 -0.04 -14.31 -3.52
N TYR A 36 0.18 -13.00 -3.41
CA TYR A 36 1.46 -12.44 -3.00
C TYR A 36 1.92 -12.98 -1.63
N THR A 37 3.23 -13.05 -1.46
CA THR A 37 3.87 -13.51 -0.22
C THR A 37 3.75 -12.41 0.86
N ILE A 38 3.44 -12.79 2.10
CA ILE A 38 3.47 -11.91 3.27
C ILE A 38 4.40 -12.53 4.30
N VAL A 39 5.43 -11.79 4.70
CA VAL A 39 6.42 -12.21 5.69
C VAL A 39 6.48 -11.19 6.81
N GLY A 40 6.51 -11.66 8.05
CA GLY A 40 6.72 -10.80 9.21
C GLY A 40 8.21 -10.63 9.49
N SER A 41 8.66 -9.39 9.64
CA SER A 41 10.04 -9.06 10.02
C SER A 41 10.04 -7.93 11.05
N LYS A 42 11.18 -7.74 11.73
CA LYS A 42 11.43 -6.50 12.45
C LYS A 42 11.80 -5.40 11.47
N ALA A 43 11.51 -4.13 11.81
CA ALA A 43 11.79 -3.01 10.93
C ALA A 43 13.28 -2.98 10.51
N GLU A 44 14.19 -3.15 11.45
CA GLU A 44 15.63 -3.15 11.19
C GLU A 44 16.13 -4.23 10.22
N ASN A 45 15.36 -5.30 10.05
CA ASN A 45 15.71 -6.45 9.18
C ASN A 45 14.91 -6.44 7.86
N ALA A 46 14.05 -5.45 7.63
CA ALA A 46 13.14 -5.45 6.47
C ALA A 46 13.90 -5.52 5.14
N ARG A 47 14.99 -4.77 5.00
CA ARG A 47 15.82 -4.79 3.78
C ARG A 47 16.48 -6.15 3.57
N GLN A 48 17.11 -6.71 4.61
CA GLN A 48 17.72 -8.02 4.53
C GLN A 48 16.68 -9.10 4.16
N THR A 49 15.49 -9.06 4.78
CA THR A 49 14.40 -9.99 4.45
C THR A 49 13.97 -9.86 2.99
N ALA A 50 13.89 -8.65 2.45
CA ALA A 50 13.58 -8.44 1.04
C ALA A 50 14.67 -8.99 0.11
N ASP A 51 15.94 -8.76 0.43
CA ASP A 51 17.08 -9.25 -0.35
C ASP A 51 17.14 -10.79 -0.35
N GLU A 52 16.88 -11.44 0.80
CA GLU A 52 16.79 -12.90 0.91
C GLU A 52 15.63 -13.47 0.08
N LEU A 53 14.47 -12.81 0.07
CA LEU A 53 13.34 -13.21 -0.77
C LEU A 53 13.64 -13.02 -2.25
N ALA A 54 14.27 -11.91 -2.62
CA ALA A 54 14.67 -11.64 -4.01
C ALA A 54 15.65 -12.67 -4.56
N ALA A 55 16.58 -13.15 -3.73
CA ALA A 55 17.52 -14.20 -4.11
C ALA A 55 16.86 -15.57 -4.35
N GLY A 56 15.70 -15.82 -3.72
CA GLY A 56 14.99 -17.10 -3.80
C GLY A 56 13.77 -17.11 -4.72
N GLY A 57 13.40 -16.00 -5.32
CA GLY A 57 12.18 -15.87 -6.12
C GLY A 57 12.21 -14.69 -7.09
N ASP A 58 11.21 -14.69 -7.97
CA ASP A 58 11.00 -13.63 -8.96
C ASP A 58 9.96 -12.65 -8.41
N TYR A 59 10.44 -11.49 -7.94
CA TYR A 59 9.62 -10.44 -7.36
C TYR A 59 9.91 -9.10 -8.04
N ASP A 60 8.89 -8.46 -8.56
CA ASP A 60 8.97 -7.15 -9.19
C ASP A 60 8.92 -6.01 -8.15
N LEU A 61 8.24 -6.24 -7.00
CA LEU A 61 7.97 -5.22 -6.01
C LEU A 61 7.92 -5.80 -4.59
N PHE A 62 8.56 -5.12 -3.65
CA PHE A 62 8.43 -5.34 -2.22
C PHE A 62 7.71 -4.16 -1.56
N ILE A 63 6.62 -4.42 -0.85
CA ILE A 63 5.91 -3.42 -0.06
C ILE A 63 6.17 -3.69 1.41
N VAL A 64 6.77 -2.73 2.11
CA VAL A 64 7.11 -2.82 3.53
C VAL A 64 6.10 -2.00 4.33
N ASP A 65 5.27 -2.68 5.13
CA ASP A 65 4.32 -2.05 6.05
C ASP A 65 5.03 -1.73 7.37
N LEU A 66 5.29 -0.45 7.61
CA LEU A 66 6.01 0.04 8.78
C LEU A 66 5.04 0.57 9.85
N PRO A 67 5.39 0.44 11.15
CA PRO A 67 4.62 1.09 12.20
C PRO A 67 4.64 2.63 12.03
N GLY A 68 3.52 3.29 12.32
CA GLY A 68 3.35 4.74 12.16
C GLY A 68 4.15 5.60 13.16
N THR A 69 5.15 5.03 13.83
CA THR A 69 6.00 5.72 14.80
C THR A 69 7.45 5.70 14.34
N VAL A 70 8.05 6.87 14.15
CA VAL A 70 9.48 7.04 13.83
C VAL A 70 10.42 7.02 15.05
N ASN A 71 9.90 6.72 16.23
CA ASN A 71 10.68 6.80 17.47
C ASN A 71 11.78 5.73 17.61
N SER A 72 12.01 4.90 16.59
CA SER A 72 13.13 3.97 16.58
C SER A 72 14.08 4.25 15.42
N ARG A 73 15.37 4.26 15.69
CA ARG A 73 16.42 4.33 14.65
C ARG A 73 16.23 3.24 13.59
N GLY A 74 15.69 2.07 13.97
CA GLY A 74 15.40 0.98 13.06
C GLY A 74 14.39 1.35 11.98
N VAL A 75 13.31 2.05 12.32
CA VAL A 75 12.30 2.51 11.35
C VAL A 75 12.90 3.55 10.40
N LEU A 76 13.61 4.57 10.91
CA LEU A 76 14.26 5.57 10.07
C LEU A 76 15.29 4.95 9.12
N ASN A 77 16.12 4.04 9.63
CA ASN A 77 17.09 3.33 8.80
C ASN A 77 16.41 2.49 7.72
N THR A 78 15.27 1.87 8.02
CA THR A 78 14.49 1.14 7.00
C THR A 78 13.95 2.09 5.95
N ILE A 79 13.37 3.23 6.33
CA ILE A 79 12.83 4.24 5.41
C ILE A 79 13.87 4.69 4.39
N VAL A 80 15.07 5.10 4.85
CA VAL A 80 16.12 5.62 3.96
C VAL A 80 16.76 4.56 3.06
N ASN A 81 16.58 3.28 3.39
CA ASN A 81 17.06 2.16 2.59
C ASN A 81 16.01 1.58 1.61
N MET A 82 14.85 2.20 1.48
CA MET A 82 13.85 1.88 0.46
C MET A 82 14.04 2.76 -0.78
N ASP A 83 13.61 2.29 -1.95
CA ASP A 83 13.61 3.11 -3.17
C ASP A 83 12.56 4.24 -3.10
N TYR A 84 11.41 3.95 -2.50
CA TYR A 84 10.27 4.87 -2.43
C TYR A 84 9.59 4.76 -1.07
N VAL A 85 9.06 5.86 -0.60
CA VAL A 85 8.24 5.93 0.62
C VAL A 85 6.87 6.50 0.29
N LEU A 86 5.82 5.87 0.80
CA LEU A 86 4.44 6.29 0.64
C LEU A 86 3.84 6.60 2.00
N THR A 87 3.41 7.83 2.22
CA THR A 87 2.83 8.27 3.48
C THR A 87 1.37 8.68 3.30
N PRO A 88 0.42 7.89 3.83
CA PRO A 88 -0.97 8.29 3.84
C PRO A 88 -1.20 9.45 4.80
N ILE A 89 -1.94 10.45 4.36
CA ILE A 89 -2.34 11.60 5.16
C ILE A 89 -3.86 11.73 5.19
N VAL A 90 -4.38 12.29 6.28
CA VAL A 90 -5.81 12.49 6.50
C VAL A 90 -6.08 13.97 6.68
N PRO A 91 -7.14 14.56 6.11
CA PRO A 91 -7.48 15.97 6.28
C PRO A 91 -8.09 16.24 7.67
N ASP A 92 -7.34 15.93 8.71
CA ASP A 92 -7.62 16.17 10.12
C ASP A 92 -6.48 16.96 10.75
N ARG A 93 -6.78 17.98 11.54
CA ARG A 93 -5.76 18.92 12.08
C ARG A 93 -4.71 18.21 12.94
N ILE A 94 -5.11 17.29 13.79
CA ILE A 94 -4.20 16.58 14.70
C ILE A 94 -3.33 15.61 13.93
N VAL A 95 -3.94 14.85 13.01
CA VAL A 95 -3.24 13.89 12.17
C VAL A 95 -2.26 14.60 11.23
N MET A 96 -2.67 15.71 10.63
CA MET A 96 -1.79 16.50 9.75
C MET A 96 -0.58 17.07 10.49
N GLN A 97 -0.77 17.60 11.70
CA GLN A 97 0.36 18.09 12.50
C GLN A 97 1.37 16.97 12.77
N SER A 98 0.89 15.79 13.13
CA SER A 98 1.73 14.62 13.35
C SER A 98 2.43 14.15 12.06
N SER A 99 1.70 14.14 10.95
CA SER A 99 2.23 13.73 9.63
C SER A 99 3.28 14.71 9.10
N LEU A 100 3.06 16.01 9.25
CA LEU A 100 4.05 17.02 8.88
C LEU A 100 5.30 16.97 9.76
N SER A 101 5.14 16.81 11.08
CA SER A 101 6.28 16.63 12.00
C SER A 101 7.08 15.36 11.67
N PHE A 102 6.41 14.27 11.37
CA PHE A 102 7.04 13.05 10.88
C PHE A 102 7.84 13.31 9.60
N SER A 103 7.20 13.95 8.63
CA SER A 103 7.79 14.21 7.31
C SER A 103 9.02 15.10 7.41
N THR A 104 8.95 16.17 8.20
CA THR A 104 10.11 17.05 8.42
C THR A 104 11.27 16.31 9.09
N THR A 105 10.98 15.48 10.10
CA THR A 105 12.00 14.65 10.76
C THR A 105 12.68 13.70 9.78
N VAL A 106 11.90 13.03 8.92
CA VAL A 106 12.46 12.10 7.92
C VAL A 106 13.24 12.86 6.86
N LEU A 107 12.73 13.97 6.36
CA LEU A 107 13.41 14.78 5.32
C LEU A 107 14.70 15.40 5.86
N ASP A 108 14.72 15.86 7.10
CA ASP A 108 15.93 16.38 7.72
C ASP A 108 16.97 15.27 7.90
N TYR A 109 16.54 14.07 8.31
CA TYR A 109 17.41 12.91 8.42
C TYR A 109 18.00 12.51 7.05
N ILE A 110 17.18 12.54 6.00
CA ILE A 110 17.61 12.28 4.62
C ILE A 110 18.67 13.29 4.16
N ARG A 111 18.48 14.57 4.46
CA ARG A 111 19.44 15.65 4.10
C ARG A 111 20.81 15.49 4.75
N GLU A 112 20.84 14.91 5.93
CA GLU A 112 22.09 14.64 6.67
C GLU A 112 22.86 13.42 6.13
N MET A 113 22.17 12.55 5.39
CA MET A 113 22.76 11.30 4.86
C MET A 113 23.25 11.48 3.42
N LYS A 114 24.39 10.87 3.12
CA LYS A 114 24.93 10.79 1.77
C LYS A 114 24.70 9.37 1.22
N ASP A 115 24.50 9.27 -0.08
CA ASP A 115 24.43 7.99 -0.81
C ASP A 115 23.33 7.02 -0.32
N ILE A 116 22.12 7.55 -0.05
CA ILE A 116 20.97 6.72 0.26
C ILE A 116 20.26 6.26 -1.02
N PRO A 117 19.69 5.04 -1.05
CA PRO A 117 18.94 4.54 -2.20
C PRO A 117 17.57 5.19 -2.41
N LEU A 118 17.06 5.93 -1.44
CA LEU A 118 15.74 6.55 -1.52
C LEU A 118 15.66 7.56 -2.67
N LYS A 119 14.80 7.27 -3.63
CA LYS A 119 14.56 8.08 -4.83
C LYS A 119 13.52 9.16 -4.60
N GLU A 120 12.39 8.78 -3.98
CA GLU A 120 11.26 9.68 -3.80
C GLU A 120 10.46 9.37 -2.53
N PHE A 121 9.87 10.43 -1.95
CA PHE A 121 9.00 10.37 -0.80
C PHE A 121 7.63 10.97 -1.18
N PHE A 122 6.62 10.11 -1.32
CA PHE A 122 5.29 10.50 -1.74
C PHE A 122 4.30 10.59 -0.58
N PHE A 123 3.41 11.55 -0.67
CA PHE A 123 2.23 11.66 0.18
C PHE A 123 0.97 11.40 -0.64
N PHE A 124 -0.07 10.85 -0.03
CA PHE A 124 -1.37 10.73 -0.67
C PHE A 124 -2.50 10.90 0.33
N TRP A 125 -3.58 11.54 -0.13
CA TRP A 125 -4.72 11.80 0.70
C TRP A 125 -5.58 10.55 0.87
N THR A 126 -5.93 10.26 2.15
CA THR A 126 -6.85 9.17 2.52
C THR A 126 -7.96 9.71 3.42
N LYS A 127 -9.05 8.95 3.51
CA LYS A 127 -10.20 9.26 4.38
C LYS A 127 -10.78 10.66 4.15
N LYS A 128 -10.72 11.17 2.93
CA LYS A 128 -11.41 12.41 2.60
C LYS A 128 -12.90 12.14 2.52
N ASP A 129 -13.68 12.71 3.45
CA ASP A 129 -15.13 12.70 3.37
C ASP A 129 -15.58 13.68 2.27
N ALA A 130 -16.34 13.17 1.31
CA ALA A 130 -16.87 13.98 0.21
C ALA A 130 -17.88 15.06 0.68
N ARG A 131 -18.42 14.91 1.88
CA ARG A 131 -19.40 15.82 2.48
C ARG A 131 -18.79 16.84 3.45
N ALA A 132 -17.52 16.65 3.84
CA ALA A 132 -16.84 17.57 4.74
C ALA A 132 -16.47 18.89 4.02
N SER A 133 -16.36 19.97 4.80
CA SER A 133 -15.80 21.23 4.30
C SER A 133 -14.41 21.03 3.70
N THR A 134 -14.17 21.65 2.56
CA THR A 134 -12.87 21.57 1.88
C THR A 134 -11.83 22.53 2.48
N GLU A 135 -12.24 23.48 3.31
CA GLU A 135 -11.40 24.56 3.83
C GLU A 135 -10.09 24.04 4.49
N VAL A 136 -10.22 23.05 5.38
CA VAL A 136 -9.06 22.45 6.06
C VAL A 136 -8.18 21.69 5.05
N PHE A 137 -8.82 20.96 4.15
CA PHE A 137 -8.11 20.23 3.09
C PHE A 137 -7.33 21.18 2.19
N ASP A 138 -7.96 22.24 1.69
CA ASP A 138 -7.35 23.21 0.79
C ASP A 138 -6.19 23.97 1.46
N ALA A 139 -6.36 24.31 2.76
CA ALA A 139 -5.29 24.92 3.54
C ALA A 139 -4.06 24.00 3.65
N TYR A 140 -4.26 22.71 3.88
CA TYR A 140 -3.15 21.75 3.95
C TYR A 140 -2.52 21.47 2.59
N CYS A 141 -3.30 21.41 1.51
CA CYS A 141 -2.75 21.33 0.16
C CYS A 141 -1.80 22.51 -0.13
N ALA A 142 -2.21 23.72 0.24
CA ALA A 142 -1.37 24.91 0.08
C ALA A 142 -0.08 24.84 0.93
N ILE A 143 -0.14 24.32 2.15
CA ILE A 143 1.03 24.13 3.01
C ILE A 143 1.98 23.09 2.39
N MET A 144 1.47 21.95 1.93
CA MET A 144 2.29 20.90 1.34
C MET A 144 2.96 21.37 0.05
N HIS A 145 2.24 22.11 -0.78
CA HIS A 145 2.81 22.74 -1.97
C HIS A 145 3.93 23.74 -1.61
N LYS A 146 3.72 24.58 -0.59
CA LYS A 146 4.75 25.54 -0.12
C LYS A 146 5.99 24.85 0.44
N LEU A 147 5.83 23.64 1.00
CA LEU A 147 6.92 22.80 1.50
C LEU A 147 7.55 21.94 0.40
N GLU A 148 7.11 22.09 -0.84
CA GLU A 148 7.58 21.32 -2.01
C GLU A 148 7.49 19.80 -1.80
N LEU A 149 6.43 19.33 -1.10
CA LEU A 149 6.20 17.92 -0.86
C LEU A 149 5.56 17.26 -2.08
N ASN A 150 6.02 16.07 -2.45
CA ASN A 150 5.46 15.27 -3.54
C ASN A 150 4.14 14.62 -3.11
N VAL A 151 3.02 15.24 -3.43
CA VAL A 151 1.68 14.74 -3.16
C VAL A 151 1.11 14.11 -4.41
N LEU A 152 0.59 12.89 -4.30
CA LEU A 152 -0.11 12.22 -5.39
C LEU A 152 -1.45 12.90 -5.67
N ASP A 153 -1.87 12.85 -6.93
CA ASP A 153 -3.14 13.45 -7.37
C ASP A 153 -4.35 12.64 -6.90
N THR A 154 -4.17 11.32 -6.77
CA THR A 154 -5.23 10.42 -6.35
C THR A 154 -5.57 10.58 -4.87
N ILE A 155 -6.88 10.70 -4.61
CA ILE A 155 -7.44 10.79 -3.26
C ILE A 155 -8.21 9.50 -2.97
N VAL A 156 -7.86 8.81 -1.89
CA VAL A 156 -8.58 7.63 -1.40
C VAL A 156 -9.70 8.09 -0.46
N PRO A 157 -10.98 7.98 -0.85
CA PRO A 157 -12.10 8.50 -0.09
C PRO A 157 -12.35 7.71 1.20
N GLU A 158 -13.02 8.32 2.16
CA GLU A 158 -13.57 7.59 3.31
C GLU A 158 -14.77 6.74 2.89
N THR A 159 -14.73 5.46 3.23
CA THR A 159 -15.84 4.55 2.91
C THR A 159 -15.82 3.29 3.78
N ASN A 160 -16.99 2.85 4.23
CA ASN A 160 -17.15 1.62 5.02
C ASN A 160 -16.85 0.33 4.23
N ARG A 161 -16.64 0.43 2.92
CA ARG A 161 -16.30 -0.76 2.11
C ARG A 161 -14.95 -1.36 2.50
N TYR A 162 -14.01 -0.54 2.97
CA TYR A 162 -12.69 -0.99 3.42
C TYR A 162 -12.72 -1.85 4.69
N GLU A 163 -13.83 -1.84 5.43
CA GLU A 163 -14.03 -2.65 6.63
C GLU A 163 -14.54 -4.06 6.33
N LYS A 164 -14.98 -4.31 5.08
CA LYS A 164 -15.52 -5.62 4.67
C LYS A 164 -14.41 -6.64 4.53
N GLU A 165 -14.22 -7.45 5.56
CA GLU A 165 -13.26 -8.54 5.56
C GLU A 165 -13.84 -9.84 5.00
N LEU A 166 -12.95 -10.75 4.55
CA LEU A 166 -13.34 -12.09 4.12
C LEU A 166 -13.98 -12.85 5.28
N SER A 167 -15.15 -13.45 5.05
CA SER A 167 -15.93 -14.16 6.08
C SER A 167 -16.75 -15.29 5.47
N LEU A 168 -16.95 -16.35 6.23
CA LEU A 168 -17.85 -17.47 5.84
C LEU A 168 -19.29 -17.02 5.65
N LEU A 169 -19.72 -15.98 6.39
CA LEU A 169 -21.09 -15.46 6.37
C LEU A 169 -21.36 -14.50 5.22
N ASN A 170 -20.31 -13.90 4.65
CA ASN A 170 -20.48 -12.86 3.65
C ASN A 170 -19.48 -13.04 2.50
N LYS A 171 -20.00 -13.31 1.29
CA LYS A 171 -19.22 -13.42 0.07
C LYS A 171 -18.75 -12.07 -0.49
N SER A 172 -19.23 -10.95 0.06
CA SER A 172 -18.83 -9.60 -0.34
C SER A 172 -17.74 -9.08 0.60
N PHE A 173 -16.51 -9.11 0.15
CA PHE A 173 -15.34 -8.62 0.89
C PHE A 173 -14.61 -7.55 0.10
N PHE A 174 -13.88 -6.69 0.80
CA PHE A 174 -12.96 -5.73 0.24
C PHE A 174 -11.53 -6.00 0.70
N ARG A 175 -11.36 -6.21 2.00
CA ARG A 175 -10.07 -6.47 2.63
C ARG A 175 -9.82 -7.98 2.69
N CYS A 176 -8.94 -8.45 1.82
CA CYS A 176 -8.53 -9.85 1.75
C CYS A 176 -7.09 -9.93 1.22
N THR A 177 -6.32 -10.89 1.73
CA THR A 177 -4.93 -11.12 1.32
C THR A 177 -4.78 -12.17 0.22
N LEU A 178 -5.86 -12.80 -0.20
CA LEU A 178 -5.85 -13.91 -1.17
C LEU A 178 -6.56 -13.58 -2.47
N PHE A 179 -7.53 -12.68 -2.42
CA PHE A 179 -8.35 -12.30 -3.56
C PHE A 179 -8.43 -10.78 -3.70
N PRO A 180 -8.45 -10.26 -4.93
CA PRO A 180 -8.81 -8.88 -5.16
C PRO A 180 -10.29 -8.65 -4.80
N PRO A 181 -10.66 -7.44 -4.37
CA PRO A 181 -12.05 -7.10 -4.16
C PRO A 181 -12.87 -7.26 -5.45
N PRO A 182 -14.15 -7.62 -5.36
CA PRO A 182 -15.03 -7.62 -6.52
C PRO A 182 -15.06 -6.25 -7.21
N ALA A 183 -15.09 -6.23 -8.55
CA ALA A 183 -15.05 -5.01 -9.37
C ALA A 183 -16.11 -3.95 -8.94
N LYS A 184 -17.30 -4.39 -8.53
CA LYS A 184 -18.34 -3.52 -8.00
C LYS A 184 -17.91 -2.74 -6.74
N LEU A 185 -17.08 -3.32 -5.89
CA LEU A 185 -16.56 -2.66 -4.68
C LEU A 185 -15.32 -1.81 -4.99
N MET A 186 -14.54 -2.18 -5.99
CA MET A 186 -13.38 -1.40 -6.44
C MET A 186 -13.79 -0.07 -7.07
N LYS A 187 -14.89 -0.05 -7.82
CA LYS A 187 -15.36 1.18 -8.49
C LYS A 187 -15.59 2.31 -7.48
N GLY A 188 -14.88 3.43 -7.67
CA GLY A 188 -14.96 4.61 -6.80
C GLY A 188 -14.34 4.39 -5.40
N SER A 189 -13.42 3.45 -5.27
CA SER A 189 -12.60 3.32 -4.05
C SER A 189 -11.33 4.19 -4.09
N GLY A 190 -10.93 4.66 -5.26
CA GLY A 190 -9.65 5.37 -5.42
C GLY A 190 -8.43 4.45 -5.45
N LEU A 191 -8.59 3.14 -5.18
CA LEU A 191 -7.42 2.25 -5.12
C LEU A 191 -6.91 1.82 -6.50
N ALA A 192 -7.79 1.71 -7.50
CA ALA A 192 -7.36 1.42 -8.86
C ALA A 192 -6.58 2.62 -9.42
N GLU A 193 -7.13 3.81 -9.25
CA GLU A 193 -6.54 5.08 -9.65
C GLU A 193 -5.20 5.32 -8.95
N LEU A 194 -5.13 5.03 -7.64
CA LEU A 194 -3.88 5.10 -6.87
C LEU A 194 -2.83 4.11 -7.41
N ALA A 195 -3.23 2.89 -7.72
CA ALA A 195 -2.32 1.90 -8.27
C ALA A 195 -1.77 2.34 -9.62
N GLU A 196 -2.62 2.85 -10.53
CA GLU A 196 -2.22 3.36 -11.84
C GLU A 196 -1.23 4.53 -11.70
N GLU A 197 -1.51 5.50 -10.83
CA GLU A 197 -0.61 6.61 -10.57
C GLU A 197 0.73 6.13 -10.01
N LEU A 198 0.72 5.19 -9.07
CA LEU A 198 1.93 4.61 -8.52
C LEU A 198 2.74 3.85 -9.57
N PHE A 199 2.11 3.07 -10.45
CA PHE A 199 2.83 2.41 -11.55
C PHE A 199 3.63 3.40 -12.38
N VAL A 200 3.05 4.54 -12.72
CA VAL A 200 3.72 5.60 -13.47
C VAL A 200 4.85 6.25 -12.65
N LYS A 201 4.54 6.65 -11.41
CA LYS A 201 5.51 7.36 -10.54
C LYS A 201 6.70 6.50 -10.14
N LEU A 202 6.47 5.22 -9.88
CA LEU A 202 7.51 4.24 -9.53
C LEU A 202 8.23 3.67 -10.77
N LYS A 203 7.81 4.05 -11.99
CA LYS A 203 8.35 3.55 -13.26
C LYS A 203 8.31 2.02 -13.33
N LEU A 204 7.22 1.41 -12.86
CA LEU A 204 7.02 -0.02 -12.96
C LEU A 204 6.56 -0.37 -14.37
N GLU A 205 7.22 -1.34 -14.97
CA GLU A 205 6.80 -1.88 -16.26
C GLU A 205 5.81 -3.02 -16.03
N CYS A 206 4.65 -2.96 -16.70
CA CYS A 206 3.78 -4.11 -16.78
C CYS A 206 4.37 -5.07 -17.82
N HIS A 207 5.00 -6.14 -17.40
CA HIS A 207 5.28 -7.27 -18.26
C HIS A 207 3.95 -7.99 -18.56
N GLY A 208 3.12 -7.39 -19.42
CA GLY A 208 1.96 -8.06 -20.00
C GLY A 208 2.48 -9.14 -20.92
N GLU A 209 2.04 -10.39 -20.76
CA GLU A 209 2.19 -11.40 -21.78
C GLU A 209 1.64 -10.79 -23.08
N GLU A 210 2.49 -10.70 -24.11
CA GLU A 210 2.02 -10.50 -25.47
C GLU A 210 0.94 -11.57 -25.73
N THR A 211 -0.31 -11.15 -25.75
CA THR A 211 -1.39 -11.99 -26.27
C THR A 211 -1.02 -12.22 -27.73
N GLY A 212 -0.36 -13.35 -27.98
CA GLY A 212 -0.03 -13.79 -29.32
C GLY A 212 -1.31 -13.81 -30.16
N ASN A 213 -1.50 -12.79 -30.97
CA ASN A 213 -2.39 -12.82 -32.09
C ASN A 213 -1.87 -13.88 -33.08
N GLY A 214 -2.20 -15.13 -32.77
CA GLY A 214 -2.08 -16.23 -33.72
C GLY A 214 -3.25 -16.17 -34.70
N LYS A 215 -2.91 -15.95 -35.92
CA LYS A 215 -3.77 -16.03 -37.14
C LYS A 215 -4.66 -17.26 -37.14
#